data_88d8605aa4c1b9165068715467fd6663
#
_entry.id   88d8605aa4c1b9165068715467fd6663
#
_cell.length_a   1.000
_cell.length_b   1.000
_cell.length_c   1.000
_cell.angle_alpha   90.00
_cell.angle_beta   90.00
_cell.angle_gamma   90.00
#
_symmetry.space_group_name_H-M   'P 1'
#
loop_
_entity.id
_entity.type
_entity.pdbx_description
1 polymer ?
#
loop_
_entity_poly.entity_id
_entity_poly.type
_entity_poly.pdbx_seq_one_letter_code
_entity_poly.pdbx_strand_id
1 'polypeptide(L)'
;GKIRHMYDTRTYTAIYTSLVTKFLSRRYNKVEVSKLSAHSTLAREFVDFLEHDLVYVIEATYNILGSLVLLFFYDRTVVGICLAILVPVVIISLLYGKKMKQLNRHKNDELEKQVDIISTGDNINIRHHYNNLRKWQVRISDKEAWNFGFMEIMVLLVIAVSLVASKNLHG
;
A
#
# COMPACT_ATOMS: atom_id res chain seq x y z
N GLY A 1 22.94 8.48 3.15
CA GLY A 1 23.19 9.76 2.84
C GLY A 1 22.86 10.32 1.47
N LYS A 2 23.40 11.50 1.16
CA LYS A 2 23.13 12.30 -0.04
C LYS A 2 23.38 11.57 -1.37
N ILE A 3 24.42 10.75 -1.45
CA ILE A 3 24.79 10.01 -2.70
C ILE A 3 23.71 8.99 -3.06
N ARG A 4 23.19 8.26 -2.08
CA ARG A 4 22.08 7.31 -2.28
C ARG A 4 20.83 8.04 -2.79
N HIS A 5 20.45 9.14 -2.14
CA HIS A 5 19.27 9.91 -2.53
C HIS A 5 19.38 10.46 -3.98
N MET A 6 20.56 10.96 -4.38
CA MET A 6 20.79 11.44 -5.75
C MET A 6 20.76 10.32 -6.78
N TYR A 7 21.27 9.13 -6.44
CA TYR A 7 21.24 7.97 -7.33
C TYR A 7 19.82 7.43 -7.49
N ASP A 8 19.09 7.30 -6.37
CA ASP A 8 17.72 6.82 -6.35
C ASP A 8 16.81 7.74 -7.17
N THR A 9 16.87 9.06 -6.95
CA THR A 9 16.07 10.04 -7.71
C THR A 9 16.32 9.97 -9.20
N ARG A 10 17.58 9.86 -9.64
CA ARG A 10 17.94 9.76 -11.06
C ARG A 10 17.44 8.47 -11.69
N THR A 11 17.59 7.36 -10.99
CA THR A 11 17.16 6.03 -11.47
C THR A 11 15.65 5.96 -11.58
N TYR A 12 14.92 6.38 -10.56
CA TYR A 12 13.45 6.35 -10.55
C TYR A 12 12.84 7.33 -11.56
N THR A 13 13.43 8.53 -11.71
CA THR A 13 13.01 9.48 -12.75
C THR A 13 13.23 8.92 -14.16
N ALA A 14 14.35 8.24 -14.41
CA ALA A 14 14.61 7.58 -15.69
C ALA A 14 13.64 6.43 -15.98
N ILE A 15 13.31 5.61 -14.97
CA ILE A 15 12.30 4.54 -15.07
C ILE A 15 10.93 5.14 -15.36
N TYR A 16 10.51 6.18 -14.63
CA TYR A 16 9.26 6.89 -14.87
C TYR A 16 9.17 7.43 -16.30
N THR A 17 10.18 8.18 -16.74
CA THR A 17 10.23 8.74 -18.09
C THR A 17 10.18 7.66 -19.16
N SER A 18 10.91 6.55 -18.98
CA SER A 18 10.91 5.41 -19.90
C SER A 18 9.55 4.73 -19.96
N LEU A 19 8.90 4.50 -18.82
CA LEU A 19 7.57 3.90 -18.74
C LEU A 19 6.53 4.80 -19.41
N VAL A 20 6.47 6.08 -19.05
CA VAL A 20 5.50 7.02 -19.63
C VAL A 20 5.71 7.18 -21.12
N THR A 21 6.96 7.35 -21.58
CA THR A 21 7.28 7.47 -23.02
C THR A 21 6.91 6.22 -23.78
N LYS A 22 7.16 5.02 -23.22
CA LYS A 22 6.83 3.74 -23.84
C LYS A 22 5.32 3.51 -23.92
N PHE A 23 4.57 3.93 -22.90
CA PHE A 23 3.10 3.89 -22.93
C PHE A 23 2.52 4.89 -23.92
N LEU A 24 3.03 6.12 -23.94
CA LEU A 24 2.60 7.17 -24.86
C LEU A 24 2.90 6.84 -26.31
N SER A 25 4.09 6.30 -26.62
CA SER A 25 4.52 5.99 -28.01
C SER A 25 3.79 4.80 -28.63
N ARG A 26 3.29 3.85 -27.84
CA ARG A 26 2.62 2.66 -28.38
C ARG A 26 1.16 2.86 -28.84
N ARG A 27 0.51 3.96 -28.52
CA ARG A 27 -0.91 4.19 -28.81
C ARG A 27 -1.29 5.61 -29.22
N TYR A 28 -0.58 6.17 -30.14
CA TYR A 28 -1.00 7.44 -30.76
C TYR A 28 -2.03 7.20 -31.88
N ASN A 29 -3.09 6.44 -31.58
CA ASN A 29 -4.29 6.38 -32.43
C ASN A 29 -5.49 6.75 -31.54
N LYS A 30 -5.91 8.01 -31.62
CA LYS A 30 -7.24 8.60 -31.22
C LYS A 30 -8.02 7.95 -30.05
N VAL A 31 -7.38 7.22 -29.14
CA VAL A 31 -8.01 6.56 -28.00
C VAL A 31 -7.80 7.41 -26.76
N GLU A 32 -8.86 8.17 -26.46
CA GLU A 32 -9.20 8.64 -25.11
C GLU A 32 -8.05 9.22 -24.27
N VAL A 33 -7.90 10.53 -24.33
CA VAL A 33 -7.01 11.34 -23.48
C VAL A 33 -7.20 10.97 -21.99
N SER A 34 -8.40 10.58 -21.58
CA SER A 34 -8.73 10.11 -20.23
C SER A 34 -7.95 8.87 -19.82
N LYS A 35 -7.92 7.84 -20.67
CA LYS A 35 -7.16 6.60 -20.39
C LYS A 35 -5.67 6.86 -20.35
N LEU A 36 -5.19 7.74 -21.20
CA LEU A 36 -3.77 8.12 -21.22
C LEU A 36 -3.35 8.85 -19.95
N SER A 37 -4.20 9.77 -19.47
CA SER A 37 -4.00 10.48 -18.20
C SER A 37 -4.03 9.51 -17.01
N ALA A 38 -4.99 8.60 -16.95
CA ALA A 38 -5.08 7.60 -15.90
C ALA A 38 -3.86 6.65 -15.88
N HIS A 39 -3.38 6.22 -17.04
CA HIS A 39 -2.17 5.38 -17.12
C HIS A 39 -0.90 6.14 -16.71
N SER A 40 -0.81 7.43 -17.01
CA SER A 40 0.31 8.26 -16.55
C SER A 40 0.31 8.40 -15.01
N THR A 41 -0.87 8.58 -14.40
CA THR A 41 -1.02 8.66 -12.94
C THR A 41 -0.65 7.32 -12.29
N LEU A 42 -1.12 6.20 -12.84
CA LEU A 42 -0.78 4.85 -12.36
C LEU A 42 0.72 4.56 -12.47
N ALA A 43 1.38 5.00 -13.55
CA ALA A 43 2.83 4.86 -13.70
C ALA A 43 3.58 5.65 -12.61
N ARG A 44 3.10 6.82 -12.24
CA ARG A 44 3.68 7.63 -11.17
C ARG A 44 3.48 6.96 -9.81
N GLU A 45 2.26 6.51 -9.48
CA GLU A 45 1.98 5.77 -8.25
C GLU A 45 2.85 4.51 -8.14
N PHE A 46 3.11 3.81 -9.25
CA PHE A 46 3.98 2.64 -9.27
C PHE A 46 5.45 3.00 -8.98
N VAL A 47 5.93 4.11 -9.51
CA VAL A 47 7.30 4.59 -9.22
C VAL A 47 7.42 5.04 -7.76
N ASP A 48 6.43 5.78 -7.25
CA ASP A 48 6.38 6.20 -5.85
C ASP A 48 6.37 4.99 -4.91
N PHE A 49 5.63 3.92 -5.26
CA PHE A 49 5.66 2.64 -4.54
C PHE A 49 7.07 2.01 -4.53
N LEU A 50 7.76 1.95 -5.67
CA LEU A 50 9.10 1.38 -5.74
C LEU A 50 10.13 2.21 -4.96
N GLU A 51 9.98 3.54 -4.98
CA GLU A 51 10.91 4.45 -4.33
C GLU A 51 10.77 4.45 -2.79
N HIS A 52 9.54 4.38 -2.29
CA HIS A 52 9.25 4.54 -0.87
C HIS A 52 8.77 3.23 -0.23
N ASP A 53 7.66 2.67 -0.70
CA ASP A 53 6.99 1.56 -0.02
C ASP A 53 7.78 0.26 -0.11
N LEU A 54 8.39 -0.03 -1.25
CA LEU A 54 9.19 -1.24 -1.42
C LEU A 54 10.41 -1.26 -0.49
N VAL A 55 11.05 -0.10 -0.30
CA VAL A 55 12.20 0.03 0.63
C VAL A 55 11.76 -0.27 2.06
N TYR A 56 10.61 0.27 2.50
CA TYR A 56 10.05 -0.01 3.83
C TYR A 56 9.68 -1.48 4.00
N VAL A 57 9.12 -2.12 2.98
CA VAL A 57 8.77 -3.55 3.02
C VAL A 57 10.03 -4.41 3.18
N ILE A 58 11.11 -4.11 2.45
CA ILE A 58 12.38 -4.83 2.56
C ILE A 58 12.99 -4.62 3.95
N GLU A 59 13.01 -3.38 4.45
CA GLU A 59 13.53 -3.05 5.78
C GLU A 59 12.72 -3.74 6.89
N ALA A 60 11.39 -3.69 6.83
CA ALA A 60 10.52 -4.38 7.78
C ALA A 60 10.74 -5.89 7.77
N THR A 61 10.87 -6.49 6.59
CA THR A 61 11.14 -7.92 6.43
C THR A 61 12.47 -8.30 7.08
N TYR A 62 13.52 -7.55 6.79
CA TYR A 62 14.84 -7.77 7.38
C TYR A 62 14.81 -7.63 8.92
N ASN A 63 14.13 -6.62 9.44
CA ASN A 63 14.00 -6.39 10.88
C ASN A 63 13.22 -7.51 11.57
N ILE A 64 12.13 -7.99 10.97
CA ILE A 64 11.33 -9.10 11.50
C ILE A 64 12.16 -10.37 11.54
N LEU A 65 12.82 -10.74 10.44
CA LEU A 65 13.65 -11.94 10.38
C LEU A 65 14.84 -11.88 11.34
N GLY A 66 15.52 -10.74 11.39
CA GLY A 66 16.63 -10.51 12.32
C GLY A 66 16.20 -10.63 13.78
N SER A 67 15.07 -10.01 14.13
CA SER A 67 14.51 -10.08 15.48
C SER A 67 14.11 -11.51 15.87
N LEU A 68 13.49 -12.27 14.97
CA LEU A 68 13.12 -13.67 15.20
C LEU A 68 14.36 -14.56 15.41
N VAL A 69 15.41 -14.34 14.62
CA VAL A 69 16.68 -15.09 14.77
C VAL A 69 17.33 -14.79 16.12
N LEU A 70 17.44 -13.51 16.50
CA LEU A 70 17.99 -13.13 17.80
C LEU A 70 17.16 -13.70 18.96
N LEU A 71 15.83 -13.60 18.85
CA LEU A 71 14.93 -14.11 19.88
C LEU A 71 15.02 -15.64 20.02
N PHE A 72 15.24 -16.38 18.93
CA PHE A 72 15.41 -17.83 18.93
C PHE A 72 16.60 -18.28 19.77
N PHE A 73 17.69 -17.52 19.81
CA PHE A 73 18.84 -17.78 20.65
C PHE A 73 18.60 -17.45 22.12
N TYR A 74 17.65 -16.57 22.42
CA TYR A 74 17.35 -16.13 23.77
C TYR A 74 16.27 -16.96 24.46
N ASP A 75 15.11 -17.12 23.82
CA ASP A 75 13.99 -17.90 24.36
C ASP A 75 13.10 -18.47 23.24
N ARG A 76 13.11 -19.81 23.12
CA ARG A 76 12.31 -20.52 22.12
C ARG A 76 10.82 -20.43 22.36
N THR A 77 10.39 -20.28 23.62
CA THR A 77 8.96 -20.19 23.97
C THR A 77 8.39 -18.89 23.45
N VAL A 78 9.10 -17.78 23.63
CA VAL A 78 8.69 -16.46 23.12
C VAL A 78 8.62 -16.46 21.60
N VAL A 79 9.55 -17.11 20.91
CA VAL A 79 9.47 -17.28 19.44
C VAL A 79 8.20 -17.99 19.03
N GLY A 80 7.84 -19.08 19.73
CA GLY A 80 6.60 -19.81 19.46
C GLY A 80 5.35 -18.94 19.59
N ILE A 81 5.30 -18.11 20.63
CA ILE A 81 4.21 -17.15 20.85
C ILE A 81 4.16 -16.10 19.74
N CYS A 82 5.31 -15.52 19.37
CA CYS A 82 5.39 -14.55 18.28
C CYS A 82 4.91 -15.14 16.94
N LEU A 83 5.31 -16.36 16.62
CA LEU A 83 4.86 -17.05 15.40
C LEU A 83 3.36 -17.34 15.44
N ALA A 84 2.81 -17.75 16.59
CA ALA A 84 1.37 -17.98 16.74
C ALA A 84 0.55 -16.72 16.52
N ILE A 85 1.06 -15.55 16.92
CA ILE A 85 0.40 -14.24 16.68
C ILE A 85 0.59 -13.78 15.24
N LEU A 86 1.72 -14.09 14.62
CA LEU A 86 2.01 -13.70 13.23
C LEU A 86 1.02 -14.33 12.24
N VAL A 87 0.57 -15.55 12.48
CA VAL A 87 -0.37 -16.26 11.58
C VAL A 87 -1.69 -15.49 11.36
N PRO A 88 -2.44 -15.10 12.40
CA PRO A 88 -3.67 -14.32 12.20
C PRO A 88 -3.40 -12.95 11.58
N VAL A 89 -2.28 -12.29 11.90
CA VAL A 89 -1.89 -11.02 11.29
C VAL A 89 -1.71 -11.18 9.78
N VAL A 90 -0.99 -12.20 9.33
CA VAL A 90 -0.80 -12.48 7.90
C VAL A 90 -2.13 -12.77 7.21
N ILE A 91 -2.99 -13.60 7.79
CA ILE A 91 -4.29 -13.93 7.20
C ILE A 91 -5.13 -12.67 7.02
N ILE A 92 -5.24 -11.83 8.05
CA ILE A 92 -6.02 -10.60 7.99
C ILE A 92 -5.43 -9.61 7.00
N SER A 93 -4.10 -9.47 6.94
CA SER A 93 -3.42 -8.63 5.95
C SER A 93 -3.69 -9.07 4.51
N LEU A 94 -3.73 -10.37 4.25
CA LEU A 94 -4.07 -10.90 2.92
C LEU A 94 -5.53 -10.61 2.55
N LEU A 95 -6.46 -10.79 3.49
CA LEU A 95 -7.88 -10.48 3.28
C LEU A 95 -8.10 -8.98 3.07
N TYR A 96 -7.43 -8.15 3.86
CA TYR A 96 -7.43 -6.70 3.70
C TYR A 96 -6.89 -6.29 2.34
N GLY A 97 -5.71 -6.77 1.95
CA GLY A 97 -5.09 -6.45 0.66
C GLY A 97 -5.97 -6.82 -0.54
N LYS A 98 -6.63 -7.98 -0.49
CA LYS A 98 -7.60 -8.40 -1.50
C LYS A 98 -8.78 -7.43 -1.60
N LYS A 99 -9.30 -6.98 -0.46
CA LYS A 99 -10.41 -6.02 -0.41
C LYS A 99 -10.00 -4.63 -0.89
N MET A 100 -8.83 -4.16 -0.49
CA MET A 100 -8.27 -2.88 -0.92
C MET A 100 -8.03 -2.84 -2.42
N LYS A 101 -7.49 -3.91 -3.01
CA LYS A 101 -7.33 -4.04 -4.46
C LYS A 101 -8.66 -3.87 -5.20
N GLN A 102 -9.73 -4.47 -4.69
CA GLN A 102 -11.07 -4.34 -5.27
C GLN A 102 -11.59 -2.89 -5.19
N LEU A 103 -11.46 -2.24 -4.02
CA LEU A 103 -11.90 -0.87 -3.81
C LEU A 103 -11.13 0.13 -4.67
N ASN A 104 -9.80 -0.01 -4.73
CA ASN A 104 -8.95 0.82 -5.58
C ASN A 104 -9.27 0.64 -7.07
N ARG A 105 -9.59 -0.59 -7.51
CA ARG A 105 -10.03 -0.82 -8.88
C ARG A 105 -11.29 -0.01 -9.21
N HIS A 106 -12.33 -0.06 -8.36
CA HIS A 106 -13.55 0.71 -8.59
C HIS A 106 -13.31 2.22 -8.57
N LYS A 107 -12.42 2.71 -7.69
CA LYS A 107 -12.00 4.12 -7.67
C LYS A 107 -11.30 4.49 -8.98
N ASN A 108 -10.40 3.65 -9.47
CA ASN A 108 -9.66 3.91 -10.71
C ASN A 108 -10.57 3.83 -11.95
N ASP A 109 -11.50 2.87 -12.00
CA ASP A 109 -12.52 2.78 -13.05
C ASP A 109 -13.38 4.06 -13.14
N GLU A 110 -13.65 4.71 -11.99
CA GLU A 110 -14.33 6.00 -11.95
C GLU A 110 -13.43 7.16 -12.38
N LEU A 111 -12.14 7.16 -11.97
CA LEU A 111 -11.16 8.16 -12.39
C LEU A 111 -10.91 8.14 -13.91
N GLU A 112 -10.95 6.98 -14.56
CA GLU A 112 -10.81 6.88 -16.01
C GLU A 112 -11.87 7.67 -16.77
N LYS A 113 -13.07 7.83 -16.20
CA LYS A 113 -14.18 8.59 -16.81
C LYS A 113 -14.07 10.10 -16.60
N GLN A 114 -13.15 10.56 -15.77
CA GLN A 114 -13.11 11.95 -15.29
C GLN A 114 -13.00 12.96 -16.42
N VAL A 115 -12.09 12.73 -17.38
CA VAL A 115 -11.86 13.68 -18.48
C VAL A 115 -13.07 13.76 -19.40
N ASP A 116 -13.69 12.62 -19.70
CA ASP A 116 -14.86 12.58 -20.57
C ASP A 116 -16.05 13.30 -19.94
N ILE A 117 -16.28 13.06 -18.63
CA ILE A 117 -17.38 13.72 -17.89
C ILE A 117 -17.15 15.24 -17.78
N ILE A 118 -15.92 15.66 -17.51
CA ILE A 118 -15.59 17.10 -17.43
C ILE A 118 -15.76 17.76 -18.81
N SER A 119 -15.38 17.07 -19.89
CA SER A 119 -15.48 17.60 -21.25
C SER A 119 -16.92 17.84 -21.71
N THR A 120 -17.91 17.16 -21.11
CA THR A 120 -19.34 17.40 -21.39
C THR A 120 -19.84 18.74 -20.86
N GLY A 121 -19.17 19.34 -19.88
CA GLY A 121 -19.60 20.60 -19.24
C GLY A 121 -20.90 20.50 -18.43
N ASP A 122 -21.47 19.29 -18.27
CA ASP A 122 -22.71 19.10 -17.52
C ASP A 122 -22.46 19.03 -16.01
N ASN A 123 -22.87 20.06 -15.31
CA ASN A 123 -22.70 20.21 -13.87
C ASN A 123 -23.33 19.07 -13.05
N ILE A 124 -24.41 18.46 -13.53
CA ILE A 124 -25.09 17.35 -12.82
C ILE A 124 -24.22 16.10 -12.90
N ASN A 125 -23.75 15.76 -14.08
CA ASN A 125 -22.88 14.62 -14.30
C ASN A 125 -21.53 14.77 -13.59
N ILE A 126 -20.94 15.96 -13.63
CA ILE A 126 -19.71 16.30 -12.90
C ILE A 126 -19.92 16.09 -11.41
N ARG A 127 -20.98 16.64 -10.83
CA ARG A 127 -21.29 16.49 -9.39
C ARG A 127 -21.51 15.02 -9.00
N HIS A 128 -22.21 14.25 -9.83
CA HIS A 128 -22.43 12.82 -9.60
C HIS A 128 -21.11 12.04 -9.60
N HIS A 129 -20.23 12.29 -10.55
CA HIS A 129 -18.91 11.70 -10.65
C HIS A 129 -18.07 11.95 -9.40
N TYR A 130 -17.93 13.21 -8.96
CA TYR A 130 -17.16 13.52 -7.75
C TYR A 130 -17.79 12.94 -6.47
N ASN A 131 -19.11 12.83 -6.40
CA ASN A 131 -19.78 12.13 -5.30
C ASN A 131 -19.45 10.61 -5.29
N ASN A 132 -19.34 9.99 -6.45
CA ASN A 132 -18.93 8.59 -6.57
C ASN A 132 -17.47 8.41 -6.15
N LEU A 133 -16.56 9.26 -6.60
CA LEU A 133 -15.15 9.24 -6.17
C LEU A 133 -15.05 9.40 -4.65
N ARG A 134 -15.78 10.35 -4.08
CA ARG A 134 -15.84 10.55 -2.62
C ARG A 134 -16.30 9.30 -1.89
N LYS A 135 -17.36 8.61 -2.38
CA LYS A 135 -17.85 7.36 -1.77
C LYS A 135 -16.76 6.27 -1.76
N TRP A 136 -16.04 6.11 -2.84
CA TRP A 136 -14.94 5.14 -2.91
C TRP A 136 -13.79 5.53 -1.99
N GLN A 137 -13.41 6.81 -1.96
CA GLN A 137 -12.36 7.30 -1.08
C GLN A 137 -12.70 7.09 0.40
N VAL A 138 -13.94 7.39 0.82
CA VAL A 138 -14.40 7.16 2.19
C VAL A 138 -14.36 5.67 2.55
N ARG A 139 -14.83 4.78 1.65
CA ARG A 139 -14.79 3.33 1.88
C ARG A 139 -13.36 2.79 2.01
N ILE A 140 -12.42 3.33 1.24
CA ILE A 140 -11.00 3.01 1.34
C ILE A 140 -10.48 3.44 2.70
N SER A 141 -10.68 4.70 3.07
CA SER A 141 -10.24 5.27 4.35
C SER A 141 -10.81 4.53 5.56
N ASP A 142 -12.10 4.17 5.53
CA ASP A 142 -12.72 3.37 6.59
C ASP A 142 -12.04 2.00 6.76
N LYS A 143 -11.71 1.34 5.64
CA LYS A 143 -11.00 0.05 5.68
C LYS A 143 -9.55 0.17 6.16
N GLU A 144 -8.88 1.25 5.79
CA GLU A 144 -7.54 1.57 6.28
C GLU A 144 -7.55 1.82 7.79
N ALA A 145 -8.49 2.63 8.27
CA ALA A 145 -8.64 2.91 9.70
C ALA A 145 -8.93 1.65 10.51
N TRP A 146 -9.83 0.77 10.03
CA TRP A 146 -10.10 -0.51 10.67
C TRP A 146 -8.87 -1.43 10.71
N ASN A 147 -8.14 -1.53 9.59
CA ASN A 147 -6.93 -2.34 9.53
C ASN A 147 -5.85 -1.79 10.48
N PHE A 148 -5.68 -0.46 10.52
CA PHE A 148 -4.72 0.18 11.41
C PHE A 148 -5.06 -0.08 12.88
N GLY A 149 -6.31 0.16 13.30
CA GLY A 149 -6.76 -0.11 14.66
C GLY A 149 -6.61 -1.57 15.07
N PHE A 150 -6.89 -2.51 14.15
CA PHE A 150 -6.67 -3.92 14.39
C PHE A 150 -5.18 -4.25 14.61
N MET A 151 -4.29 -3.70 13.79
CA MET A 151 -2.84 -3.90 13.94
C MET A 151 -2.32 -3.33 15.25
N GLU A 152 -2.81 -2.17 15.71
CA GLU A 152 -2.47 -1.61 17.03
C GLU A 152 -2.87 -2.55 18.17
N ILE A 153 -4.09 -3.11 18.13
CA ILE A 153 -4.54 -4.08 19.13
C ILE A 153 -3.64 -5.32 19.14
N MET A 154 -3.24 -5.83 17.97
CA MET A 154 -2.35 -6.98 17.88
C MET A 154 -0.96 -6.68 18.45
N VAL A 155 -0.41 -5.49 18.22
CA VAL A 155 0.86 -5.06 18.83
C VAL A 155 0.76 -5.00 20.36
N LEU A 156 -0.31 -4.41 20.88
CA LEU A 156 -0.55 -4.35 22.33
C LEU A 156 -0.69 -5.75 22.95
N LEU A 157 -1.35 -6.68 22.25
CA LEU A 157 -1.46 -8.08 22.66
C LEU A 157 -0.08 -8.75 22.73
N VAL A 158 0.78 -8.56 21.72
CA VAL A 158 2.16 -9.10 21.72
C VAL A 158 2.93 -8.59 22.94
N ILE A 159 2.85 -7.28 23.22
CA ILE A 159 3.55 -6.68 24.35
C ILE A 159 3.02 -7.25 25.67
N ALA A 160 1.70 -7.33 25.85
CA ALA A 160 1.08 -7.85 27.07
C ALA A 160 1.46 -9.31 27.32
N VAL A 161 1.37 -10.16 26.29
CA VAL A 161 1.74 -11.59 26.40
C VAL A 161 3.23 -11.75 26.69
N SER A 162 4.09 -10.96 26.05
CA SER A 162 5.53 -11.00 26.30
C SER A 162 5.88 -10.59 27.73
N LEU A 163 5.22 -9.60 28.30
CA LEU A 163 5.42 -9.19 29.70
C LEU A 163 4.97 -10.26 30.68
N VAL A 164 3.82 -10.90 30.44
CA VAL A 164 3.32 -11.99 31.29
C VAL A 164 4.25 -13.21 31.22
N ALA A 165 4.68 -13.58 30.00
CA ALA A 165 5.61 -14.69 29.81
C ALA A 165 6.94 -14.45 30.52
N SER A 166 7.50 -13.23 30.40
CA SER A 166 8.73 -12.84 31.07
C SER A 166 8.64 -12.90 32.60
N LYS A 167 7.49 -12.50 33.17
CA LYS A 167 7.26 -12.55 34.62
C LYS A 167 7.22 -14.00 35.13
N ASN A 168 6.60 -14.92 34.38
CA ASN A 168 6.49 -16.34 34.78
C ASN A 168 7.82 -17.11 34.63
N LEU A 169 8.79 -16.59 33.88
CA LEU A 169 10.12 -17.20 33.72
C LEU A 169 11.11 -16.76 34.81
N HIS A 170 10.83 -15.66 35.49
CA HIS A 170 11.70 -15.09 36.55
C HIS A 170 11.10 -15.20 37.97
N GLY A 171 9.93 -15.77 38.15
CA GLY A 171 9.29 -16.06 39.43
C GLY A 171 9.33 -17.56 39.73
#